data_94f3370b26c0ebeaab881c2022f9ab8f
#
_entry.id   94f3370b26c0ebeaab881c2022f9ab8f
#
_cell.length_a   1.000
_cell.length_b   1.000
_cell.length_c   1.000
_cell.angle_alpha   90.00
_cell.angle_beta   90.00
_cell.angle_gamma   90.00
#
_symmetry.space_group_name_H-M   'P 1'
#
loop_
_entity.id
_entity.type
_entity.pdbx_description
1 polymer ?
#
loop_
_entity_poly.entity_id
_entity_poly.type
_entity_poly.pdbx_seq_one_letter_code
_entity_poly.pdbx_strand_id
1 'polypeptide(L)'
;MKFLVDTNGWLGFFEGKDGFGSEARKIMETNPGACWISLASVWEAAIKVGLGKLKVDYDLGKGLARLVEQNGFHFLGLELEDAAAVRSLEPIHRDPFDRVQVCQAHRLGFTILSRDPVFEKYGLKRIW
;
A
#
# COMPACT_ATOMS: atom_id res chain seq x y z
N MET A 1 -7.05 1.33 -15.32
CA MET A 1 -6.63 2.04 -14.11
C MET A 1 -5.95 1.05 -13.17
N LYS A 2 -4.85 1.43 -12.58
CA LYS A 2 -4.11 0.61 -11.62
C LYS A 2 -4.07 1.29 -10.26
N PHE A 3 -4.01 0.48 -9.21
CA PHE A 3 -4.13 0.95 -7.83
C PHE A 3 -2.95 0.50 -6.99
N LEU A 4 -2.45 1.42 -6.18
CA LEU A 4 -1.49 1.12 -5.12
C LEU A 4 -2.26 1.06 -3.80
N VAL A 5 -2.22 -0.08 -3.13
CA VAL A 5 -2.93 -0.28 -1.86
C VAL A 5 -1.98 0.06 -0.71
N ASP A 6 -2.36 1.01 0.14
CA ASP A 6 -1.52 1.39 1.27
C ASP A 6 -1.45 0.29 2.34
N THR A 7 -0.57 0.47 3.31
CA THR A 7 -0.30 -0.54 4.34
C THR A 7 -1.56 -0.92 5.11
N ASN A 8 -2.31 0.06 5.59
CA ASN A 8 -3.54 -0.23 6.33
C ASN A 8 -4.63 -0.82 5.43
N GLY A 9 -4.58 -0.49 4.13
CA GLY A 9 -5.52 -1.02 3.15
C GLY A 9 -5.38 -2.53 3.00
N TRP A 10 -4.20 -3.04 2.69
CA TRP A 10 -4.05 -4.49 2.50
C TRP A 10 -4.09 -5.26 3.82
N LEU A 11 -3.58 -4.68 4.92
CA LEU A 11 -3.72 -5.29 6.24
C LEU A 11 -5.19 -5.49 6.60
N GLY A 12 -6.01 -4.44 6.44
CA GLY A 12 -7.43 -4.50 6.74
C GLY A 12 -8.20 -5.46 5.83
N PHE A 13 -7.84 -5.51 4.56
CA PHE A 13 -8.46 -6.43 3.60
C PHE A 13 -8.24 -7.89 3.99
N PHE A 14 -7.01 -8.28 4.31
CA PHE A 14 -6.71 -9.67 4.69
C PHE A 14 -7.25 -10.05 6.06
N GLU A 15 -7.45 -9.11 6.96
CA GLU A 15 -8.07 -9.36 8.26
C GLU A 15 -9.59 -9.38 8.22
N GLY A 16 -10.20 -8.94 7.12
CA GLY A 16 -11.65 -8.85 6.99
C GLY A 16 -12.28 -7.85 7.96
N LYS A 17 -11.55 -6.79 8.34
CA LYS A 17 -12.03 -5.81 9.31
C LYS A 17 -13.24 -5.02 8.85
N ASP A 18 -14.17 -4.80 9.76
CA ASP A 18 -15.24 -3.82 9.61
C ASP A 18 -14.62 -2.42 9.52
N GLY A 19 -15.28 -1.52 8.76
CA GLY A 19 -14.78 -0.15 8.58
C GLY A 19 -13.74 -0.01 7.47
N PHE A 20 -13.38 -1.09 6.77
CA PHE A 20 -12.63 -1.01 5.53
C PHE A 20 -13.51 -0.31 4.47
N GLY A 21 -12.94 0.62 3.72
CA GLY A 21 -13.68 1.41 2.75
C GLY A 21 -14.42 0.55 1.73
N SER A 22 -15.71 0.80 1.57
CA SER A 22 -16.56 -0.04 0.72
C SER A 22 -16.16 0.01 -0.76
N GLU A 23 -15.72 1.16 -1.25
CA GLU A 23 -15.29 1.34 -2.63
C GLU A 23 -13.93 0.67 -2.87
N ALA A 24 -12.97 0.86 -1.96
CA ALA A 24 -11.67 0.20 -2.03
C ALA A 24 -11.82 -1.32 -1.97
N ARG A 25 -12.65 -1.83 -1.07
CA ARG A 25 -12.95 -3.26 -0.97
C ARG A 25 -13.51 -3.82 -2.27
N LYS A 26 -14.47 -3.13 -2.85
CA LYS A 26 -15.08 -3.54 -4.12
C LYS A 26 -14.03 -3.63 -5.24
N ILE A 27 -13.14 -2.66 -5.33
CA ILE A 27 -12.06 -2.68 -6.32
C ILE A 27 -11.15 -3.88 -6.10
N MET A 28 -10.72 -4.13 -4.86
CA MET A 28 -9.83 -5.24 -4.54
C MET A 28 -10.47 -6.60 -4.78
N GLU A 29 -11.77 -6.73 -4.57
CA GLU A 29 -12.51 -7.97 -4.80
C GLU A 29 -12.83 -8.20 -6.28
N THR A 30 -13.18 -7.15 -7.03
CA THR A 30 -13.65 -7.27 -8.42
C THR A 30 -12.58 -7.03 -9.46
N ASN A 31 -11.49 -6.33 -9.11
CA ASN A 31 -10.41 -6.01 -10.02
C ASN A 31 -9.02 -6.21 -9.38
N PRO A 32 -8.77 -7.41 -8.82
CA PRO A 32 -7.53 -7.66 -8.08
C PRO A 32 -6.27 -7.55 -8.94
N GLY A 33 -6.35 -7.90 -10.22
CA GLY A 33 -5.21 -7.80 -11.13
C GLY A 33 -4.71 -6.38 -11.37
N ALA A 34 -5.49 -5.36 -10.99
CA ALA A 34 -5.08 -3.97 -11.05
C ALA A 34 -4.57 -3.43 -9.71
N CYS A 35 -4.51 -4.27 -8.67
CA CYS A 35 -4.12 -3.87 -7.32
C CYS A 35 -2.69 -4.32 -7.00
N TRP A 36 -1.89 -3.38 -6.50
CA TRP A 36 -0.48 -3.56 -6.22
C TRP A 36 -0.16 -3.21 -4.77
N ILE A 37 0.73 -3.99 -4.16
CA ILE A 37 1.20 -3.78 -2.79
C ILE A 37 2.70 -3.46 -2.87
N SER A 38 3.08 -2.28 -2.41
CA SER A 38 4.48 -1.87 -2.39
C SER A 38 5.26 -2.70 -1.39
N LEU A 39 6.46 -3.16 -1.77
CA LEU A 39 7.37 -3.80 -0.83
C LEU A 39 7.81 -2.85 0.29
N ALA A 40 7.74 -1.54 0.07
CA ALA A 40 7.97 -0.55 1.14
C ALA A 40 6.91 -0.67 2.25
N SER A 41 5.65 -0.93 1.88
CA SER A 41 4.58 -1.13 2.87
C SER A 41 4.72 -2.46 3.62
N VAL A 42 5.23 -3.48 2.96
CA VAL A 42 5.55 -4.77 3.62
C VAL A 42 6.70 -4.57 4.62
N TRP A 43 7.71 -3.81 4.24
CA TRP A 43 8.83 -3.47 5.12
C TRP A 43 8.34 -2.70 6.35
N GLU A 44 7.46 -1.72 6.18
CA GLU A 44 6.83 -1.00 7.30
C GLU A 44 6.11 -1.96 8.24
N ALA A 45 5.26 -2.84 7.70
CA ALA A 45 4.53 -3.83 8.49
C ALA A 45 5.49 -4.78 9.25
N ALA A 46 6.56 -5.22 8.60
CA ALA A 46 7.56 -6.09 9.21
C ALA A 46 8.26 -5.44 10.41
N ILE A 47 8.60 -4.16 10.29
CA ILE A 47 9.17 -3.39 11.41
C ILE A 47 8.18 -3.36 12.58
N LYS A 48 6.93 -3.07 12.31
CA LYS A 48 5.88 -2.99 13.35
C LYS A 48 5.63 -4.33 14.03
N VAL A 49 5.63 -5.41 13.26
CA VAL A 49 5.52 -6.77 13.82
C VAL A 49 6.71 -7.07 14.72
N GLY A 50 7.92 -6.77 14.28
CA GLY A 50 9.14 -6.98 15.04
C GLY A 50 9.18 -6.19 16.36
N LEU A 51 8.55 -5.03 16.40
CA LEU A 51 8.44 -4.18 17.59
C LEU A 51 7.24 -4.53 18.49
N GLY A 52 6.45 -5.53 18.11
CA GLY A 52 5.24 -5.88 18.85
C GLY A 52 4.09 -4.90 18.72
N LYS A 53 4.14 -3.99 17.74
CA LYS A 53 3.12 -2.96 17.50
C LYS A 53 2.03 -3.40 16.54
N LEU A 54 2.23 -4.51 15.85
CA LEU A 54 1.31 -5.06 14.88
C LEU A 54 1.27 -6.58 15.01
N LYS A 55 0.07 -7.16 15.00
CA LYS A 55 -0.13 -8.60 14.94
C LYS A 55 -0.84 -8.97 13.64
N VAL A 56 -0.32 -9.99 12.97
CA VAL A 56 -0.97 -10.61 11.82
C VAL A 56 -0.95 -12.12 12.02
N ASP A 57 -1.94 -12.82 11.46
CA ASP A 57 -2.11 -14.26 11.63
C ASP A 57 -1.35 -15.08 10.57
N TYR A 58 -0.53 -14.43 9.78
CA TYR A 58 0.27 -15.04 8.72
C TYR A 58 1.70 -14.54 8.79
N ASP A 59 2.61 -15.35 8.27
CA ASP A 59 4.00 -14.94 8.11
C ASP A 59 4.09 -13.88 7.00
N LEU A 60 4.82 -12.79 7.25
CA LEU A 60 4.97 -11.69 6.29
C LEU A 60 5.86 -12.04 5.09
N GLY A 61 6.55 -13.16 5.13
CA GLY A 61 7.27 -13.70 3.96
C GLY A 61 6.37 -14.59 3.13
N LYS A 62 6.50 -15.90 3.30
CA LYS A 62 5.78 -16.90 2.49
C LYS A 62 4.26 -16.84 2.66
N GLY A 63 3.77 -16.53 3.85
CA GLY A 63 2.33 -16.43 4.12
C GLY A 63 1.71 -15.28 3.36
N LEU A 64 2.32 -14.09 3.41
CA LEU A 64 1.84 -12.94 2.65
C LEU A 64 1.95 -13.16 1.14
N ALA A 65 3.05 -13.76 0.67
CA ALA A 65 3.22 -14.08 -0.75
C ALA A 65 2.09 -14.95 -1.26
N ARG A 66 1.69 -15.95 -0.46
CA ARG A 66 0.57 -16.85 -0.79
C ARG A 66 -0.77 -16.11 -0.83
N LEU A 67 -1.03 -15.24 0.15
CA LEU A 67 -2.26 -14.44 0.18
C LEU A 67 -2.36 -13.52 -1.03
N VAL A 68 -1.27 -12.85 -1.38
CA VAL A 68 -1.23 -11.94 -2.54
C VAL A 68 -1.48 -12.72 -3.83
N GLU A 69 -0.83 -13.87 -4.00
CA GLU A 69 -1.02 -14.72 -5.17
C GLU A 69 -2.46 -15.25 -5.26
N GLN A 70 -2.99 -15.79 -4.17
CA GLN A 70 -4.35 -16.35 -4.12
C GLN A 70 -5.43 -15.31 -4.42
N ASN A 71 -5.20 -14.06 -4.06
CA ASN A 71 -6.16 -12.99 -4.33
C ASN A 71 -5.94 -12.31 -5.69
N GLY A 72 -4.87 -12.66 -6.40
CA GLY A 72 -4.58 -12.09 -7.71
C GLY A 72 -3.96 -10.70 -7.67
N PHE A 73 -3.45 -10.27 -6.53
CA PHE A 73 -2.74 -9.00 -6.38
C PHE A 73 -1.30 -9.12 -6.86
N HIS A 74 -0.61 -7.98 -6.96
CA HIS A 74 0.79 -7.92 -7.36
C HIS A 74 1.62 -7.18 -6.31
N PHE A 75 2.89 -7.56 -6.20
CA PHE A 75 3.85 -6.76 -5.46
C PHE A 75 4.49 -5.71 -6.36
N LEU A 76 4.78 -4.54 -5.79
CA LEU A 76 5.49 -3.46 -6.45
C LEU A 76 6.85 -3.29 -5.80
N GLY A 77 7.91 -3.53 -6.56
CA GLY A 77 9.27 -3.31 -6.10
C GLY A 77 9.63 -1.84 -6.03
N LEU A 78 10.64 -1.53 -5.23
CA LEU A 78 11.20 -0.20 -5.13
C LEU A 78 12.27 -0.01 -6.20
N GLU A 79 12.08 0.97 -7.07
CA GLU A 79 13.06 1.32 -8.09
C GLU A 79 14.00 2.43 -7.57
N LEU A 80 15.19 2.50 -8.14
CA LEU A 80 16.14 3.57 -7.80
C LEU A 80 15.51 4.96 -7.96
N GLU A 81 14.72 5.14 -9.01
CA GLU A 81 14.02 6.39 -9.29
C GLU A 81 13.06 6.79 -8.17
N ASP A 82 12.36 5.82 -7.59
CA ASP A 82 11.42 6.06 -6.50
C ASP A 82 12.16 6.52 -5.24
N ALA A 83 13.21 5.82 -4.88
CA ALA A 83 14.04 6.16 -3.72
C ALA A 83 14.68 7.54 -3.87
N ALA A 84 15.20 7.84 -5.05
CA ALA A 84 15.84 9.13 -5.34
C ALA A 84 14.84 10.29 -5.38
N ALA A 85 13.62 10.05 -5.85
CA ALA A 85 12.58 11.08 -5.97
C ALA A 85 12.14 11.64 -4.63
N VAL A 86 12.31 10.90 -3.54
CA VAL A 86 11.94 11.35 -2.19
C VAL A 86 12.62 12.66 -1.81
N ARG A 87 13.85 12.91 -2.31
CA ARG A 87 14.60 14.14 -2.03
C ARG A 87 13.88 15.42 -2.48
N SER A 88 13.03 15.31 -3.51
CA SER A 88 12.31 16.44 -4.11
C SER A 88 10.84 16.47 -3.71
N LEU A 89 10.40 15.51 -2.92
CA LEU A 89 9.01 15.44 -2.49
C LEU A 89 8.74 16.47 -1.39
N GLU A 90 7.63 17.19 -1.48
CA GLU A 90 7.25 18.17 -0.47
C GLU A 90 7.13 17.52 0.91
N PRO A 91 7.58 18.21 1.99
CA PRO A 91 7.59 17.63 3.34
C PRO A 91 6.21 17.73 4.01
N ILE A 92 5.16 17.23 3.36
CA ILE A 92 3.80 17.24 3.87
C ILE A 92 3.61 16.11 4.90
N HIS A 93 4.10 14.92 4.59
CA HIS A 93 4.03 13.75 5.46
C HIS A 93 5.42 13.38 5.95
N ARG A 94 5.53 12.90 7.19
CA ARG A 94 6.81 12.52 7.80
C ARG A 94 7.17 11.05 7.61
N ASP A 95 6.16 10.20 7.40
CA ASP A 95 6.36 8.76 7.29
C ASP A 95 7.13 8.43 6.00
N PRO A 96 8.36 7.88 6.11
CA PRO A 96 9.18 7.59 4.92
C PRO A 96 8.56 6.52 4.03
N PHE A 97 7.81 5.57 4.59
CA PHE A 97 7.16 4.52 3.81
C PHE A 97 6.03 5.08 2.95
N ASP A 98 5.22 5.96 3.52
CA ASP A 98 4.16 6.63 2.74
C ASP A 98 4.77 7.55 1.68
N ARG A 99 5.85 8.27 2.02
CA ARG A 99 6.51 9.18 1.09
C ARG A 99 7.06 8.45 -0.14
N VAL A 100 7.71 7.30 0.03
CA VAL A 100 8.20 6.53 -1.11
C VAL A 100 7.06 5.94 -1.94
N GLN A 101 5.96 5.56 -1.32
CA GLN A 101 4.77 5.09 -2.03
C GLN A 101 4.13 6.21 -2.86
N VAL A 102 4.17 7.46 -2.38
CA VAL A 102 3.77 8.63 -3.17
C VAL A 102 4.61 8.71 -4.45
N CYS A 103 5.93 8.55 -4.33
CA CYS A 103 6.83 8.57 -5.49
C CYS A 103 6.52 7.44 -6.47
N GLN A 104 6.26 6.24 -5.97
CA GLN A 104 5.88 5.11 -6.81
C GLN A 104 4.57 5.38 -7.56
N ALA A 105 3.57 5.89 -6.86
CA ALA A 105 2.26 6.20 -7.46
C ALA A 105 2.37 7.29 -8.52
N HIS A 106 3.17 8.33 -8.27
CA HIS A 106 3.40 9.39 -9.26
C HIS A 106 4.09 8.86 -10.51
N ARG A 107 5.15 8.09 -10.35
CA ARG A 107 5.91 7.56 -11.49
C ARG A 107 5.04 6.67 -12.38
N LEU A 108 4.18 5.86 -11.76
CA LEU A 108 3.38 4.86 -12.47
C LEU A 108 1.96 5.34 -12.83
N GLY A 109 1.56 6.51 -12.34
CA GLY A 109 0.21 7.01 -12.57
C GLY A 109 -0.87 6.22 -11.84
N PHE A 110 -0.56 5.65 -10.68
CA PHE A 110 -1.49 4.83 -9.91
C PHE A 110 -2.40 5.69 -9.04
N THR A 111 -3.65 5.26 -8.91
CA THR A 111 -4.57 5.75 -7.88
C THR A 111 -4.25 5.03 -6.58
N ILE A 112 -4.27 5.73 -5.45
CA ILE A 112 -4.00 5.09 -4.16
C ILE A 112 -5.31 4.67 -3.48
N LEU A 113 -5.34 3.45 -2.97
CA LEU A 113 -6.42 2.97 -2.12
C LEU A 113 -5.98 3.18 -0.68
N SER A 114 -6.50 4.21 -0.05
CA SER A 114 -6.13 4.59 1.30
C SER A 114 -7.22 5.39 1.99
N ARG A 115 -7.35 5.16 3.28
CA ARG A 115 -8.20 5.97 4.16
C ARG A 115 -7.61 7.36 4.40
N ASP A 116 -6.29 7.52 4.30
CA ASP A 116 -5.60 8.74 4.70
C ASP A 116 -5.68 9.82 3.61
N PRO A 117 -6.32 10.97 3.89
CA PRO A 117 -6.43 12.05 2.92
C PRO A 117 -5.10 12.74 2.59
N VAL A 118 -4.02 12.45 3.33
CA VAL A 118 -2.71 13.07 3.08
C VAL A 118 -2.22 12.83 1.65
N PHE A 119 -2.57 11.72 1.04
CA PHE A 119 -2.15 11.40 -0.32
C PHE A 119 -2.71 12.38 -1.36
N GLU A 120 -3.89 12.93 -1.10
CA GLU A 120 -4.48 13.96 -1.98
C GLU A 120 -3.66 15.25 -1.98
N LYS A 121 -3.00 15.57 -0.86
CA LYS A 121 -2.13 16.74 -0.75
C LYS A 121 -0.89 16.64 -1.62
N TYR A 122 -0.52 15.43 -2.05
CA TYR A 122 0.55 15.20 -3.00
C TYR A 122 0.06 15.14 -4.45
N GLY A 123 -1.20 15.47 -4.70
CA GLY A 123 -1.77 15.44 -6.04
C GLY A 123 -2.16 14.06 -6.54
N LEU A 124 -2.18 13.05 -5.66
CA LEU A 124 -2.62 11.71 -6.01
C LEU A 124 -4.14 11.60 -5.95
N LYS A 125 -4.70 10.81 -6.85
CA LYS A 125 -6.09 10.40 -6.74
C LYS A 125 -6.19 9.31 -5.67
N ARG A 126 -7.15 9.46 -4.77
CA ARG A 126 -7.38 8.54 -3.66
C ARG A 126 -8.81 8.00 -3.68
N ILE A 127 -8.95 6.74 -3.38
CA ILE A 127 -10.24 6.06 -3.23
C ILE A 127 -10.22 5.28 -1.91
N TRP A 128 -11.36 5.29 -1.23
CA TRP A 128 -11.53 4.49 -0.02
C TRP A 128 -12.95 3.93 0.14
#